data_8dcffd39936606e82333dd241746fbd2
#
_entry.id   8dcffd39936606e82333dd241746fbd2
#
_cell.length_a   1.000
_cell.length_b   1.000
_cell.length_c   1.000
_cell.angle_alpha   90.00
_cell.angle_beta   90.00
_cell.angle_gamma   90.00
#
_symmetry.space_group_name_H-M   'P 1'
#
loop_
_entity.id
_entity.type
_entity.pdbx_description
1 polymer ?
#
loop_
_entity_poly.entity_id
_entity_poly.type
_entity_poly.pdbx_seq_one_letter_code
_entity_poly.pdbx_strand_id
1 'polypeptide(L)'
;MVARRILGRSSQNIEATRSGIRWHLDLKEGIDFSIYILGGFEPSTLRLYKKLVRSGNVVLDIGANIGSHTLPLARLIGDSGHVYAFEPTDFAINKLHNNLNLNTNLIKRVTVCQTMLVSNENMLVEKELFSSWPLVGDNNLHKKHKGQLMVTTGARAATLDNIVKEYNITRIDFIKLDVDGFEYSVLSGGEKTLKKFKPTILMELAPYLFKNQKNEFIQMIELYKKLGYFFYDANNRNTLPVEAEKLFDLIPDGVSRNIIATVSV
;
A
#
# COMPACT_ATOMS: atom_id res chain seq x y z
N MET A 1 -24.05 8.15 -10.26
CA MET A 1 -25.52 8.15 -10.04
C MET A 1 -26.03 6.78 -9.53
N VAL A 2 -25.53 5.65 -9.99
CA VAL A 2 -25.93 4.29 -9.55
C VAL A 2 -25.56 4.03 -8.08
N ALA A 3 -24.35 4.36 -7.65
CA ALA A 3 -23.90 4.19 -6.24
C ALA A 3 -24.82 4.90 -5.23
N ARG A 4 -25.25 6.13 -5.48
CA ARG A 4 -26.17 6.87 -4.58
C ARG A 4 -27.55 6.23 -4.43
N ARG A 5 -28.03 5.44 -5.41
CA ARG A 5 -29.31 4.74 -5.33
C ARG A 5 -29.23 3.45 -4.50
N ILE A 6 -28.07 2.78 -4.51
CA ILE A 6 -27.83 1.56 -3.72
C ILE A 6 -27.61 1.91 -2.24
N LEU A 7 -27.00 3.05 -1.94
CA LEU A 7 -26.64 3.48 -0.58
C LEU A 7 -27.79 4.11 0.23
N GLY A 8 -28.98 4.24 -0.35
CA GLY A 8 -30.07 5.07 0.23
C GLY A 8 -30.96 4.42 1.29
N ARG A 9 -30.88 3.12 1.62
CA ARG A 9 -31.96 2.46 2.40
C ARG A 9 -31.64 1.32 3.35
N SER A 10 -30.36 0.93 3.59
CA SER A 10 -30.07 -0.19 4.53
C SER A 10 -28.77 0.02 5.30
N SER A 11 -28.54 -0.79 6.32
CA SER A 11 -27.27 -0.89 7.04
C SER A 11 -26.14 -0.89 6.03
N GLN A 12 -25.22 0.08 6.15
CA GLN A 12 -24.15 0.27 5.20
C GLN A 12 -22.93 -0.62 5.53
N ASN A 13 -22.94 -1.18 6.75
CA ASN A 13 -21.98 -2.19 7.19
C ASN A 13 -22.52 -3.59 6.88
N ILE A 14 -21.78 -4.34 6.07
CA ILE A 14 -22.16 -5.68 5.64
C ILE A 14 -20.99 -6.65 5.74
N GLU A 15 -21.28 -7.91 6.03
CA GLU A 15 -20.34 -9.01 5.79
C GLU A 15 -20.62 -9.60 4.41
N ALA A 16 -19.56 -9.78 3.62
CA ALA A 16 -19.66 -10.37 2.29
C ALA A 16 -18.42 -11.24 1.98
N THR A 17 -18.62 -12.32 1.24
CA THR A 17 -17.51 -13.07 0.68
C THR A 17 -17.26 -12.61 -0.75
N ARG A 18 -16.03 -12.14 -1.02
CA ARG A 18 -15.60 -11.70 -2.34
C ARG A 18 -14.24 -12.33 -2.67
N SER A 19 -14.14 -12.92 -3.84
CA SER A 19 -12.95 -13.64 -4.30
C SER A 19 -12.43 -14.67 -3.27
N GLY A 20 -13.35 -15.32 -2.51
CA GLY A 20 -13.04 -16.31 -1.48
C GLY A 20 -12.40 -15.75 -0.20
N ILE A 21 -12.55 -14.47 0.06
CA ILE A 21 -12.17 -13.78 1.30
C ILE A 21 -13.45 -13.20 1.91
N ARG A 22 -13.59 -13.36 3.23
CA ARG A 22 -14.68 -12.76 4.01
C ARG A 22 -14.30 -11.35 4.41
N TRP A 23 -15.20 -10.40 4.23
CA TRP A 23 -14.98 -8.98 4.45
C TRP A 23 -16.07 -8.40 5.34
N HIS A 24 -15.70 -7.51 6.23
CA HIS A 24 -16.60 -6.57 6.89
C HIS A 24 -16.44 -5.21 6.19
N LEU A 25 -17.46 -4.80 5.45
CA LEU A 25 -17.41 -3.67 4.52
C LEU A 25 -18.39 -2.56 4.96
N ASP A 26 -17.91 -1.33 4.95
CA ASP A 26 -18.76 -0.13 4.98
C ASP A 26 -18.92 0.40 3.55
N LEU A 27 -20.08 0.24 2.97
CA LEU A 27 -20.34 0.63 1.58
C LEU A 27 -20.30 2.15 1.33
N LYS A 28 -20.13 2.97 2.37
CA LYS A 28 -19.83 4.40 2.23
C LYS A 28 -18.36 4.66 1.87
N GLU A 29 -17.48 3.71 2.12
CA GLU A 29 -16.05 3.80 1.84
C GLU A 29 -15.74 3.27 0.44
N GLY A 30 -14.91 4.01 -0.33
CA GLY A 30 -14.63 3.69 -1.73
C GLY A 30 -13.92 2.35 -1.92
N ILE A 31 -12.97 2.01 -1.04
CA ILE A 31 -12.27 0.72 -1.07
C ILE A 31 -13.26 -0.42 -0.83
N ASP A 32 -14.05 -0.32 0.24
CA ASP A 32 -15.04 -1.33 0.63
C ASP A 32 -16.09 -1.53 -0.46
N PHE A 33 -16.59 -0.43 -1.02
CA PHE A 33 -17.54 -0.48 -2.13
C PHE A 33 -16.94 -1.14 -3.39
N SER A 34 -15.67 -0.83 -3.70
CA SER A 34 -14.94 -1.48 -4.79
C SER A 34 -14.82 -2.98 -4.56
N ILE A 35 -14.45 -3.41 -3.35
CA ILE A 35 -14.37 -4.83 -2.98
C ILE A 35 -15.74 -5.50 -3.17
N TYR A 36 -16.81 -4.86 -2.72
CA TYR A 36 -18.16 -5.39 -2.82
C TYR A 36 -18.62 -5.61 -4.25
N ILE A 37 -18.39 -4.63 -5.14
CA ILE A 37 -18.90 -4.65 -6.52
C ILE A 37 -17.96 -5.43 -7.46
N LEU A 38 -16.62 -5.22 -7.35
CA LEU A 38 -15.64 -5.75 -8.29
C LEU A 38 -14.98 -7.04 -7.80
N GLY A 39 -15.23 -7.44 -6.55
CA GLY A 39 -14.60 -8.61 -5.95
C GLY A 39 -13.22 -8.35 -5.35
N GLY A 40 -12.74 -7.10 -5.38
CA GLY A 40 -11.47 -6.65 -4.82
C GLY A 40 -11.21 -5.18 -5.14
N PHE A 41 -10.29 -4.59 -4.40
CA PHE A 41 -9.78 -3.25 -4.69
C PHE A 41 -8.69 -3.37 -5.77
N GLU A 42 -8.66 -2.46 -6.72
CA GLU A 42 -7.71 -2.48 -7.86
C GLU A 42 -7.58 -3.86 -8.54
N PRO A 43 -8.60 -4.35 -9.27
CA PRO A 43 -8.57 -5.68 -9.86
C PRO A 43 -7.38 -5.93 -10.82
N SER A 44 -6.83 -4.88 -11.45
CA SER A 44 -5.60 -4.96 -12.26
C SER A 44 -4.39 -5.32 -11.42
N THR A 45 -4.22 -4.68 -10.28
CA THR A 45 -3.15 -4.92 -9.30
C THR A 45 -3.26 -6.34 -8.73
N LEU A 46 -4.47 -6.78 -8.37
CA LEU A 46 -4.70 -8.15 -7.91
C LEU A 46 -4.35 -9.22 -8.97
N ARG A 47 -4.61 -8.95 -10.25
CA ARG A 47 -4.16 -9.82 -11.35
C ARG A 47 -2.65 -9.83 -11.50
N LEU A 48 -2.01 -8.67 -11.27
CA LEU A 48 -0.57 -8.52 -11.36
C LEU A 48 0.15 -9.33 -10.27
N TYR A 49 -0.38 -9.37 -9.04
CA TYR A 49 0.18 -10.19 -7.96
C TYR A 49 0.35 -11.66 -8.37
N LYS A 50 -0.61 -12.24 -9.10
CA LYS A 50 -0.50 -13.62 -9.58
C LYS A 50 0.70 -13.88 -10.51
N LYS A 51 1.26 -12.81 -11.09
CA LYS A 51 2.45 -12.87 -11.95
C LYS A 51 3.74 -12.61 -11.17
N LEU A 52 3.70 -11.76 -10.15
CA LEU A 52 4.86 -11.28 -9.41
C LEU A 52 5.12 -12.07 -8.12
N VAL A 53 4.06 -12.57 -7.47
CA VAL A 53 4.14 -13.22 -6.16
C VAL A 53 3.94 -14.73 -6.30
N ARG A 54 4.70 -15.50 -5.54
CA ARG A 54 4.67 -16.97 -5.53
C ARG A 54 4.32 -17.50 -4.16
N SER A 55 3.87 -18.75 -4.10
CA SER A 55 3.74 -19.48 -2.84
C SER A 55 5.07 -19.50 -2.10
N GLY A 56 5.04 -19.28 -0.78
CA GLY A 56 6.22 -19.20 0.07
C GLY A 56 6.94 -17.85 0.09
N ASN A 57 6.47 -16.85 -0.67
CA ASN A 57 7.07 -15.52 -0.62
C ASN A 57 6.86 -14.83 0.74
N VAL A 58 7.84 -14.01 1.13
CA VAL A 58 7.72 -13.02 2.19
C VAL A 58 7.45 -11.68 1.55
N VAL A 59 6.34 -11.06 1.98
CA VAL A 59 5.77 -9.85 1.38
C VAL A 59 5.68 -8.75 2.42
N LEU A 60 6.03 -7.53 2.05
CA LEU A 60 5.69 -6.33 2.82
C LEU A 60 4.55 -5.60 2.09
N ASP A 61 3.46 -5.36 2.82
CA ASP A 61 2.34 -4.53 2.37
C ASP A 61 2.38 -3.21 3.15
N ILE A 62 2.95 -2.18 2.54
CA ILE A 62 3.20 -0.87 3.16
C ILE A 62 2.13 0.11 2.68
N GLY A 63 1.32 0.60 3.62
CA GLY A 63 0.04 1.23 3.37
C GLY A 63 -1.07 0.18 3.24
N ALA A 64 -1.15 -0.73 4.23
CA ALA A 64 -2.04 -1.88 4.18
C ALA A 64 -3.54 -1.51 4.23
N ASN A 65 -3.84 -0.32 4.74
CA ASN A 65 -5.19 0.18 4.90
C ASN A 65 -6.10 -0.88 5.55
N ILE A 66 -7.29 -1.12 5.05
CA ILE A 66 -8.24 -2.13 5.58
C ILE A 66 -7.87 -3.59 5.24
N GLY A 67 -6.71 -3.81 4.62
CA GLY A 67 -6.25 -5.13 4.18
C GLY A 67 -6.67 -5.52 2.76
N SER A 68 -7.10 -4.54 1.94
CA SER A 68 -7.56 -4.76 0.57
C SER A 68 -6.53 -5.45 -0.33
N HIS A 69 -5.25 -5.30 -0.03
CA HIS A 69 -4.12 -6.00 -0.65
C HIS A 69 -3.54 -7.08 0.25
N THR A 70 -3.47 -6.85 1.56
CA THR A 70 -2.94 -7.80 2.56
C THR A 70 -3.60 -9.18 2.46
N LEU A 71 -4.94 -9.25 2.50
CA LEU A 71 -5.64 -10.54 2.51
C LEU A 71 -5.49 -11.31 1.17
N PRO A 72 -5.62 -10.68 -0.01
CA PRO A 72 -5.29 -11.32 -1.27
C PRO A 72 -3.84 -11.83 -1.35
N LEU A 73 -2.87 -11.06 -0.88
CA LEU A 73 -1.46 -11.46 -0.82
C LEU A 73 -1.27 -12.65 0.13
N ALA A 74 -1.84 -12.60 1.35
CA ALA A 74 -1.78 -13.69 2.32
C ALA A 74 -2.38 -15.00 1.77
N ARG A 75 -3.43 -14.89 0.93
CA ARG A 75 -4.00 -16.04 0.24
C ARG A 75 -3.08 -16.60 -0.83
N LEU A 76 -2.43 -15.72 -1.59
CA LEU A 76 -1.59 -16.08 -2.73
C LEU A 76 -0.29 -16.77 -2.31
N ILE A 77 0.34 -16.29 -1.22
CA ILE A 77 1.61 -16.84 -0.72
C ILE A 77 1.48 -18.21 -0.04
N GLY A 78 0.27 -18.66 0.30
CA GLY A 78 0.05 -19.95 0.93
C GLY A 78 0.61 -20.06 2.36
N ASP A 79 0.65 -21.30 2.89
CA ASP A 79 0.99 -21.55 4.31
C ASP A 79 2.48 -21.37 4.64
N SER A 80 3.35 -21.43 3.63
CA SER A 80 4.81 -21.26 3.79
C SER A 80 5.30 -19.84 3.61
N GLY A 81 4.42 -18.92 3.19
CA GLY A 81 4.73 -17.50 3.03
C GLY A 81 4.31 -16.66 4.23
N HIS A 82 4.69 -15.38 4.23
CA HIS A 82 4.30 -14.42 5.26
C HIS A 82 4.11 -13.01 4.71
N VAL A 83 3.12 -12.28 5.23
CA VAL A 83 2.87 -10.86 4.94
C VAL A 83 3.10 -10.04 6.19
N TYR A 84 3.94 -9.02 6.10
CA TYR A 84 4.04 -7.96 7.10
C TYR A 84 3.27 -6.76 6.57
N ALA A 85 2.19 -6.40 7.27
CA ALA A 85 1.27 -5.34 6.88
C ALA A 85 1.49 -4.10 7.75
N PHE A 86 1.81 -2.96 7.14
CA PHE A 86 2.10 -1.71 7.84
C PHE A 86 1.00 -0.70 7.55
N GLU A 87 0.37 -0.21 8.61
CA GLU A 87 -0.69 0.79 8.53
C GLU A 87 -0.66 1.65 9.81
N PRO A 88 -0.47 2.96 9.72
CA PRO A 88 -0.39 3.81 10.92
C PRO A 88 -1.75 4.26 11.46
N THR A 89 -2.80 4.36 10.63
CA THR A 89 -4.07 4.97 11.06
C THR A 89 -4.92 4.04 11.90
N ASP A 90 -5.50 4.56 12.98
CA ASP A 90 -6.34 3.78 13.90
C ASP A 90 -7.59 3.22 13.21
N PHE A 91 -8.18 4.00 12.31
CA PHE A 91 -9.35 3.58 11.54
C PHE A 91 -9.06 2.35 10.68
N ALA A 92 -8.02 2.42 9.85
CA ALA A 92 -7.72 1.38 8.90
C ALA A 92 -7.17 0.11 9.58
N ILE A 93 -6.32 0.26 10.61
CA ILE A 93 -5.77 -0.86 11.35
C ILE A 93 -6.87 -1.68 12.05
N ASN A 94 -7.87 -1.02 12.62
CA ASN A 94 -9.01 -1.69 13.25
C ASN A 94 -9.83 -2.48 12.22
N LYS A 95 -10.06 -1.91 11.04
CA LYS A 95 -10.75 -2.62 9.95
C LYS A 95 -9.94 -3.79 9.42
N LEU A 96 -8.61 -3.64 9.29
CA LEU A 96 -7.71 -4.73 8.90
C LEU A 96 -7.79 -5.90 9.88
N HIS A 97 -7.74 -5.62 11.19
CA HIS A 97 -7.91 -6.66 12.21
C HIS A 97 -9.27 -7.35 12.13
N ASN A 98 -10.35 -6.59 11.95
CA ASN A 98 -11.69 -7.15 11.79
C ASN A 98 -11.76 -8.07 10.56
N ASN A 99 -11.20 -7.65 9.44
CA ASN A 99 -11.17 -8.43 8.21
C ASN A 99 -10.30 -9.71 8.36
N LEU A 100 -9.17 -9.63 9.04
CA LEU A 100 -8.33 -10.79 9.33
C LEU A 100 -9.04 -11.79 10.26
N ASN A 101 -9.73 -11.33 11.29
CA ASN A 101 -10.47 -12.18 12.23
C ASN A 101 -11.59 -12.99 11.54
N LEU A 102 -12.19 -12.46 10.48
CA LEU A 102 -13.13 -13.21 9.65
C LEU A 102 -12.45 -14.34 8.82
N ASN A 103 -11.12 -14.30 8.67
CA ASN A 103 -10.34 -15.21 7.81
C ASN A 103 -9.27 -15.95 8.61
N THR A 104 -9.68 -16.87 9.49
CA THR A 104 -8.82 -17.58 10.44
C THR A 104 -7.68 -18.37 9.79
N ASN A 105 -7.84 -18.77 8.54
CA ASN A 105 -6.81 -19.43 7.76
C ASN A 105 -5.75 -18.47 7.21
N LEU A 106 -6.06 -17.16 7.08
CA LEU A 106 -5.14 -16.14 6.57
C LEU A 106 -4.39 -15.42 7.71
N ILE A 107 -5.05 -15.21 8.86
CA ILE A 107 -4.47 -14.46 9.98
C ILE A 107 -3.11 -15.00 10.43
N LYS A 108 -2.90 -16.32 10.37
CA LYS A 108 -1.64 -16.98 10.75
C LYS A 108 -0.45 -16.59 9.84
N ARG A 109 -0.74 -16.07 8.65
CA ARG A 109 0.26 -15.67 7.63
C ARG A 109 0.53 -14.19 7.64
N VAL A 110 -0.10 -13.43 8.55
CA VAL A 110 -0.03 -11.96 8.55
C VAL A 110 0.44 -11.46 9.91
N THR A 111 1.47 -10.63 9.89
CA THR A 111 1.86 -9.80 11.03
C THR A 111 1.41 -8.38 10.73
N VAL A 112 0.53 -7.84 11.59
CA VAL A 112 0.04 -6.46 11.47
C VAL A 112 0.89 -5.55 12.35
N CYS A 113 1.43 -4.49 11.74
CA CYS A 113 2.28 -3.50 12.39
C CYS A 113 1.61 -2.13 12.33
N GLN A 114 1.10 -1.62 13.46
CA GLN A 114 0.63 -0.24 13.53
C GLN A 114 1.84 0.70 13.59
N THR A 115 2.45 0.93 12.44
CA THR A 115 3.73 1.60 12.32
C THR A 115 3.74 2.52 11.10
N MET A 116 4.14 3.77 11.31
CA MET A 116 4.53 4.68 10.26
C MET A 116 6.00 4.42 9.94
N LEU A 117 6.29 3.97 8.72
CA LEU A 117 7.66 3.78 8.27
C LEU A 117 8.29 5.12 7.90
N VAL A 118 9.45 5.42 8.48
CA VAL A 118 10.11 6.72 8.40
C VAL A 118 11.56 6.59 7.96
N SER A 119 12.17 7.71 7.52
CA SER A 119 13.54 7.75 7.03
C SER A 119 14.60 7.60 8.13
N ASN A 120 14.29 8.02 9.36
CA ASN A 120 15.17 7.88 10.50
C ASN A 120 14.36 7.80 11.81
N GLU A 121 14.99 7.28 12.87
CA GLU A 121 14.35 6.97 14.15
C GLU A 121 13.93 8.20 14.95
N ASN A 122 14.45 9.39 14.63
CA ASN A 122 14.11 10.63 15.32
C ASN A 122 12.85 11.29 14.77
N MET A 123 12.30 10.77 13.67
CA MET A 123 11.05 11.28 13.14
C MET A 123 9.89 10.86 14.03
N LEU A 124 8.97 11.79 14.22
CA LEU A 124 7.73 11.54 14.94
C LEU A 124 6.66 11.05 13.96
N VAL A 125 5.71 10.29 14.50
CA VAL A 125 4.50 9.94 13.76
C VAL A 125 3.69 11.21 13.51
N GLU A 126 3.25 11.41 12.27
CA GLU A 126 2.25 12.43 11.95
C GLU A 126 0.97 12.12 12.74
N LYS A 127 0.39 13.13 13.39
CA LYS A 127 -0.80 12.94 14.24
C LYS A 127 -2.03 12.48 13.47
N GLU A 128 -2.11 12.88 12.21
CA GLU A 128 -3.19 12.55 11.28
C GLU A 128 -2.63 12.36 9.89
N LEU A 129 -3.14 11.34 9.18
CA LEU A 129 -2.79 11.05 7.79
C LEU A 129 -4.07 10.95 6.95
N PHE A 130 -3.97 11.33 5.69
CA PHE A 130 -5.05 11.07 4.75
C PHE A 130 -5.12 9.57 4.48
N SER A 131 -6.24 8.97 4.84
CA SER A 131 -6.55 7.56 4.63
C SER A 131 -8.05 7.48 4.39
N SER A 132 -8.60 6.38 3.88
CA SER A 132 -10.04 6.28 3.62
C SER A 132 -10.56 7.25 2.52
N TRP A 133 -11.50 6.78 1.74
CA TRP A 133 -12.12 7.55 0.64
C TRP A 133 -13.64 7.48 0.75
N PRO A 134 -14.29 8.31 1.58
CA PRO A 134 -15.72 8.28 1.73
C PRO A 134 -16.43 8.68 0.43
N LEU A 135 -17.39 7.86 0.01
CA LEU A 135 -18.23 8.11 -1.17
C LEU A 135 -19.38 9.09 -0.88
N VAL A 136 -19.73 9.26 0.40
CA VAL A 136 -20.85 10.08 0.87
C VAL A 136 -20.41 10.83 2.11
N GLY A 137 -20.56 12.14 2.09
CA GLY A 137 -20.25 13.02 3.23
C GLY A 137 -18.96 13.82 3.04
N ASP A 138 -18.84 14.78 3.78
CA ASP A 138 -17.91 15.76 4.25
C ASP A 138 -16.98 16.58 3.33
N ASN A 139 -16.85 17.87 3.79
CA ASN A 139 -16.14 18.95 3.13
C ASN A 139 -14.63 18.97 3.44
N ASN A 140 -14.11 18.04 4.25
CA ASN A 140 -12.70 18.01 4.70
C ASN A 140 -11.86 16.94 3.98
N LEU A 141 -12.19 16.68 2.71
CA LEU A 141 -11.42 15.73 1.92
C LEU A 141 -10.20 16.39 1.29
N HIS A 142 -9.13 15.65 1.16
CA HIS A 142 -7.96 16.10 0.40
C HIS A 142 -8.37 16.50 -1.01
N LYS A 143 -7.89 17.67 -1.46
CA LYS A 143 -8.36 18.31 -2.72
C LYS A 143 -8.19 17.42 -3.95
N LYS A 144 -7.11 16.62 -4.01
CA LYS A 144 -6.79 15.78 -5.18
C LYS A 144 -7.23 14.34 -5.00
N HIS A 145 -6.67 13.61 -4.03
CA HIS A 145 -6.95 12.18 -3.87
C HIS A 145 -8.21 11.86 -3.03
N LYS A 146 -8.91 12.90 -2.50
CA LYS A 146 -10.19 12.74 -1.78
C LYS A 146 -10.14 11.90 -0.50
N GLY A 147 -8.95 11.62 0.03
CA GLY A 147 -8.80 10.96 1.31
C GLY A 147 -9.29 11.83 2.47
N GLN A 148 -9.74 11.20 3.55
CA GLN A 148 -10.12 11.83 4.80
C GLN A 148 -8.98 11.74 5.81
N LEU A 149 -8.79 12.78 6.66
CA LEU A 149 -7.82 12.74 7.75
C LEU A 149 -8.24 11.74 8.82
N MET A 150 -7.32 10.83 9.15
CA MET A 150 -7.49 9.80 10.16
C MET A 150 -6.35 9.87 11.17
N VAL A 151 -6.69 9.71 12.47
CA VAL A 151 -5.73 9.76 13.57
C VAL A 151 -4.80 8.52 13.58
N THR A 152 -3.60 8.72 14.12
CA THR A 152 -2.52 7.72 14.19
C THR A 152 -2.08 7.48 15.64
N THR A 153 -2.99 7.60 16.60
CA THR A 153 -2.69 7.64 18.04
C THR A 153 -1.96 6.38 18.54
N GLY A 154 -2.31 5.22 17.98
CA GLY A 154 -1.68 3.94 18.34
C GLY A 154 -0.39 3.63 17.57
N ALA A 155 0.00 4.46 16.61
CA ALA A 155 1.14 4.17 15.76
C ALA A 155 2.48 4.57 16.42
N ARG A 156 3.52 3.81 16.07
CA ARG A 156 4.93 4.19 16.32
C ARG A 156 5.64 4.51 15.02
N ALA A 157 6.69 5.34 15.09
CA ALA A 157 7.62 5.52 14.00
C ALA A 157 8.74 4.46 14.07
N ALA A 158 9.13 3.91 12.93
CA ALA A 158 10.30 3.04 12.83
C ALA A 158 10.86 3.06 11.41
N THR A 159 12.16 2.83 11.26
CA THR A 159 12.75 2.61 9.94
C THR A 159 12.48 1.17 9.46
N LEU A 160 12.37 0.96 8.16
CA LEU A 160 12.21 -0.39 7.62
C LEU A 160 13.41 -1.30 8.00
N ASP A 161 14.62 -0.74 8.03
CA ASP A 161 15.82 -1.46 8.45
C ASP A 161 15.73 -1.98 9.90
N ASN A 162 15.10 -1.22 10.81
CA ASN A 162 14.89 -1.64 12.18
C ASN A 162 13.77 -2.66 12.34
N ILE A 163 12.69 -2.49 11.59
CA ILE A 163 11.61 -3.48 11.53
C ILE A 163 12.16 -4.85 11.09
N VAL A 164 13.00 -4.87 10.06
CA VAL A 164 13.62 -6.11 9.58
C VAL A 164 14.45 -6.81 10.66
N LYS A 165 15.16 -6.05 11.49
CA LYS A 165 15.92 -6.59 12.63
C LYS A 165 14.99 -7.07 13.74
N GLU A 166 14.01 -6.26 14.12
CA GLU A 166 13.07 -6.52 15.22
C GLU A 166 12.29 -7.82 14.99
N TYR A 167 11.76 -7.99 13.79
CA TYR A 167 10.99 -9.19 13.42
C TYR A 167 11.86 -10.34 12.89
N ASN A 168 13.21 -10.20 12.91
CA ASN A 168 14.14 -11.20 12.37
C ASN A 168 13.79 -11.64 10.94
N ILE A 169 13.44 -10.69 10.07
CA ILE A 169 13.06 -10.97 8.68
C ILE A 169 14.31 -11.36 7.90
N THR A 170 14.34 -12.61 7.44
CA THR A 170 15.50 -13.17 6.73
C THR A 170 15.37 -13.14 5.22
N ARG A 171 14.17 -12.82 4.69
CA ARG A 171 13.85 -12.78 3.25
C ARG A 171 12.76 -11.75 3.00
N ILE A 172 12.85 -11.03 1.91
CA ILE A 172 11.78 -10.19 1.38
C ILE A 172 11.80 -10.36 -0.13
N ASP A 173 10.71 -10.85 -0.70
CA ASP A 173 10.59 -11.13 -2.13
C ASP A 173 9.82 -10.04 -2.87
N PHE A 174 8.85 -9.46 -2.19
CA PHE A 174 7.93 -8.50 -2.78
C PHE A 174 7.54 -7.42 -1.77
N ILE A 175 7.45 -6.17 -2.26
CA ILE A 175 6.92 -5.03 -1.50
C ILE A 175 5.80 -4.40 -2.32
N LYS A 176 4.62 -4.22 -1.73
CA LYS A 176 3.63 -3.24 -2.18
C LYS A 176 3.87 -1.96 -1.38
N LEU A 177 4.08 -0.85 -2.06
CA LEU A 177 4.37 0.46 -1.46
C LEU A 177 3.38 1.50 -1.98
N ASP A 178 2.55 2.00 -1.09
CA ASP A 178 1.50 2.97 -1.41
C ASP A 178 1.13 3.73 -0.13
N VAL A 179 1.77 4.87 0.06
CA VAL A 179 1.75 5.65 1.30
C VAL A 179 1.56 7.15 1.05
N ASP A 180 0.90 7.50 -0.08
CA ASP A 180 0.40 8.84 -0.37
C ASP A 180 1.44 9.97 -0.20
N GLY A 181 2.67 9.77 -0.71
CA GLY A 181 3.75 10.77 -0.71
C GLY A 181 4.86 10.54 0.31
N PHE A 182 4.77 9.48 1.15
CA PHE A 182 5.83 9.11 2.10
C PHE A 182 6.79 8.04 1.55
N GLU A 183 6.72 7.70 0.26
CA GLU A 183 7.51 6.62 -0.37
C GLU A 183 9.00 6.81 -0.17
N TYR A 184 9.51 8.05 -0.35
CA TYR A 184 10.93 8.33 -0.12
C TYR A 184 11.33 8.09 1.33
N SER A 185 10.50 8.46 2.28
CA SER A 185 10.75 8.23 3.71
C SER A 185 10.88 6.73 4.02
N VAL A 186 10.00 5.91 3.48
CA VAL A 186 10.05 4.45 3.63
C VAL A 186 11.32 3.86 3.01
N LEU A 187 11.61 4.23 1.77
CA LEU A 187 12.74 3.68 1.00
C LEU A 187 14.09 4.08 1.59
N SER A 188 14.25 5.33 2.00
CA SER A 188 15.48 5.81 2.63
C SER A 188 15.73 5.17 3.99
N GLY A 189 14.68 4.97 4.80
CA GLY A 189 14.75 4.21 6.06
C GLY A 189 14.97 2.71 5.88
N GLY A 190 14.86 2.20 4.65
CA GLY A 190 15.04 0.79 4.26
C GLY A 190 16.22 0.52 3.32
N GLU A 191 17.15 1.45 3.14
CA GLU A 191 18.22 1.31 2.13
C GLU A 191 19.04 0.02 2.30
N LYS A 192 19.40 -0.36 3.55
CA LYS A 192 20.14 -1.60 3.82
C LYS A 192 19.32 -2.84 3.49
N THR A 193 18.04 -2.80 3.82
CA THR A 193 17.05 -3.86 3.52
C THR A 193 16.91 -4.05 2.03
N LEU A 194 16.70 -2.96 1.28
CA LEU A 194 16.56 -3.00 -0.18
C LEU A 194 17.82 -3.50 -0.87
N LYS A 195 19.01 -3.04 -0.41
CA LYS A 195 20.30 -3.50 -0.93
C LYS A 195 20.52 -4.99 -0.68
N LYS A 196 20.11 -5.50 0.50
CA LYS A 196 20.30 -6.89 0.90
C LYS A 196 19.38 -7.85 0.16
N PHE A 197 18.09 -7.55 0.13
CA PHE A 197 17.06 -8.49 -0.35
C PHE A 197 16.67 -8.26 -1.81
N LYS A 198 16.84 -7.05 -2.32
CA LYS A 198 16.50 -6.66 -3.70
C LYS A 198 15.08 -7.11 -4.12
N PRO A 199 14.04 -6.85 -3.29
CA PRO A 199 12.69 -7.31 -3.60
C PRO A 199 12.16 -6.68 -4.89
N THR A 200 11.22 -7.34 -5.54
CA THR A 200 10.37 -6.66 -6.53
C THR A 200 9.43 -5.72 -5.79
N ILE A 201 9.33 -4.46 -6.22
CA ILE A 201 8.50 -3.44 -5.59
C ILE A 201 7.41 -3.03 -6.56
N LEU A 202 6.14 -3.13 -6.16
CA LEU A 202 5.01 -2.51 -6.83
C LEU A 202 4.67 -1.24 -6.06
N MET A 203 4.76 -0.10 -6.72
CA MET A 203 4.59 1.21 -6.11
C MET A 203 3.63 2.08 -6.93
N GLU A 204 2.78 2.85 -6.25
CA GLU A 204 2.09 3.96 -6.88
C GLU A 204 3.04 5.14 -7.01
N LEU A 205 3.33 5.57 -8.23
CA LEU A 205 4.16 6.73 -8.52
C LEU A 205 3.27 7.92 -8.84
N ALA A 206 3.21 8.88 -7.91
CA ALA A 206 2.36 10.06 -7.96
C ALA A 206 3.19 11.36 -7.82
N PRO A 207 3.89 11.83 -8.88
CA PRO A 207 4.79 12.98 -8.79
C PRO A 207 4.12 14.25 -8.23
N TYR A 208 2.81 14.39 -8.42
CA TYR A 208 2.06 15.54 -7.92
C TYR A 208 2.00 15.63 -6.38
N LEU A 209 2.17 14.51 -5.66
CA LEU A 209 2.24 14.51 -4.19
C LEU A 209 3.53 15.16 -3.70
N PHE A 210 4.58 15.11 -4.50
CA PHE A 210 5.89 15.69 -4.22
C PHE A 210 6.08 17.12 -4.70
N LYS A 211 5.01 17.85 -5.09
CA LYS A 211 5.14 19.21 -5.65
C LYS A 211 5.93 20.18 -4.78
N ASN A 212 5.70 20.13 -3.46
CA ASN A 212 6.41 20.96 -2.50
C ASN A 212 7.73 20.32 -2.01
N GLN A 213 8.00 19.08 -2.38
CA GLN A 213 9.12 18.23 -1.96
C GLN A 213 9.81 17.61 -3.19
N LYS A 214 9.94 18.37 -4.28
CA LYS A 214 10.54 17.89 -5.55
C LYS A 214 11.88 17.22 -5.35
N ASN A 215 12.69 17.71 -4.39
CA ASN A 215 13.96 17.12 -4.03
C ASN A 215 13.82 15.69 -3.50
N GLU A 216 12.80 15.40 -2.72
CA GLU A 216 12.56 14.04 -2.19
C GLU A 216 12.20 13.07 -3.33
N PHE A 217 11.41 13.50 -4.30
CA PHE A 217 11.14 12.70 -5.49
C PHE A 217 12.42 12.38 -6.26
N ILE A 218 13.28 13.38 -6.49
CA ILE A 218 14.57 13.19 -7.16
C ILE A 218 15.44 12.21 -6.37
N GLN A 219 15.57 12.40 -5.06
CA GLN A 219 16.35 11.52 -4.19
C GLN A 219 15.82 10.09 -4.17
N MET A 220 14.49 9.92 -4.22
CA MET A 220 13.85 8.62 -4.32
C MET A 220 14.26 7.88 -5.61
N ILE A 221 14.19 8.56 -6.74
CA ILE A 221 14.57 7.98 -8.04
C ILE A 221 16.07 7.68 -8.10
N GLU A 222 16.92 8.58 -7.58
CA GLU A 222 18.36 8.33 -7.51
C GLU A 222 18.70 7.16 -6.56
N LEU A 223 17.93 6.96 -5.48
CA LEU A 223 18.09 5.80 -4.62
C LEU A 223 17.79 4.48 -5.38
N TYR A 224 16.69 4.43 -6.12
CA TYR A 224 16.39 3.26 -6.97
C TYR A 224 17.50 2.98 -7.98
N LYS A 225 17.96 4.04 -8.66
CA LYS A 225 19.06 3.94 -9.63
C LYS A 225 20.37 3.45 -8.99
N LYS A 226 20.74 4.00 -7.83
CA LYS A 226 21.91 3.57 -7.03
C LYS A 226 21.83 2.09 -6.66
N LEU A 227 20.62 1.59 -6.34
CA LEU A 227 20.39 0.20 -5.97
C LEU A 227 20.24 -0.74 -7.18
N GLY A 228 20.28 -0.20 -8.39
CA GLY A 228 20.23 -0.99 -9.63
C GLY A 228 18.84 -1.43 -10.05
N TYR A 229 17.80 -0.70 -9.65
CA TYR A 229 16.44 -0.98 -10.07
C TYR A 229 16.11 -0.41 -11.44
N PHE A 230 15.32 -1.17 -12.20
CA PHE A 230 14.68 -0.76 -13.46
C PHE A 230 13.18 -0.59 -13.20
N PHE A 231 12.54 0.30 -13.96
CA PHE A 231 11.13 0.57 -13.84
C PHE A 231 10.33 0.04 -15.04
N TYR A 232 9.18 -0.54 -14.75
CA TYR A 232 8.22 -1.01 -15.75
C TYR A 232 6.83 -0.50 -15.38
N ASP A 233 6.06 -0.11 -16.38
CA ASP A 233 4.64 0.18 -16.21
C ASP A 233 3.89 -1.09 -15.76
N ALA A 234 3.11 -1.00 -14.69
CA ALA A 234 2.42 -2.15 -14.13
C ALA A 234 1.33 -2.72 -15.05
N ASN A 235 0.77 -1.90 -15.94
CA ASN A 235 -0.33 -2.28 -16.81
C ASN A 235 0.15 -3.00 -18.08
N ASN A 236 1.15 -2.42 -18.77
CA ASN A 236 1.59 -2.89 -20.09
C ASN A 236 3.00 -3.47 -20.11
N ARG A 237 3.76 -3.39 -19.00
CA ARG A 237 5.14 -3.87 -18.86
C ARG A 237 6.17 -3.12 -19.70
N ASN A 238 5.81 -2.00 -20.27
CA ASN A 238 6.80 -1.16 -20.97
C ASN A 238 7.83 -0.62 -19.99
N THR A 239 9.08 -0.56 -20.41
CA THR A 239 10.16 0.06 -19.64
C THR A 239 9.89 1.55 -19.45
N LEU A 240 10.13 2.02 -18.24
CA LEU A 240 10.03 3.44 -17.87
C LEU A 240 11.43 4.00 -17.59
N PRO A 241 11.62 5.32 -17.78
CA PRO A 241 12.88 5.96 -17.41
C PRO A 241 13.13 5.90 -15.90
N VAL A 242 14.41 5.80 -15.49
CA VAL A 242 14.84 5.91 -14.10
C VAL A 242 15.50 7.28 -13.90
N GLU A 243 14.86 8.32 -14.42
CA GLU A 243 15.24 9.72 -14.27
C GLU A 243 14.02 10.54 -13.86
N ALA A 244 14.17 11.29 -12.78
CA ALA A 244 13.06 12.02 -12.17
C ALA A 244 12.39 13.02 -13.13
N GLU A 245 13.17 13.78 -13.90
CA GLU A 245 12.63 14.76 -14.85
C GLU A 245 11.77 14.10 -15.93
N LYS A 246 12.24 13.01 -16.51
CA LYS A 246 11.49 12.25 -17.52
C LYS A 246 10.20 11.65 -16.96
N LEU A 247 10.20 11.24 -15.68
CA LEU A 247 9.00 10.73 -15.00
C LEU A 247 7.99 11.84 -14.72
N PHE A 248 8.44 13.06 -14.37
CA PHE A 248 7.56 14.21 -14.24
C PHE A 248 6.86 14.57 -15.57
N ASP A 249 7.60 14.48 -16.69
CA ASP A 249 7.06 14.75 -18.02
C ASP A 249 6.09 13.65 -18.47
N LEU A 250 6.36 12.40 -18.08
CA LEU A 250 5.57 11.24 -18.49
C LEU A 250 4.26 11.09 -17.71
N ILE A 251 4.23 11.54 -16.45
CA ILE A 251 3.06 11.40 -15.57
C ILE A 251 2.44 12.78 -15.33
N PRO A 252 1.26 13.06 -15.93
CA PRO A 252 0.63 14.38 -15.81
C PRO A 252 0.32 14.74 -14.35
N ASP A 253 0.24 16.06 -14.09
CA ASP A 253 -0.14 16.56 -12.78
C ASP A 253 -1.51 16.04 -12.33
N GLY A 254 -1.59 15.58 -11.08
CA GLY A 254 -2.81 15.01 -10.50
C GLY A 254 -3.10 13.57 -10.93
N VAL A 255 -2.19 12.92 -11.66
CA VAL A 255 -2.29 11.52 -12.08
C VAL A 255 -1.22 10.71 -11.38
N SER A 256 -1.55 9.47 -11.03
CA SER A 256 -0.61 8.46 -10.55
C SER A 256 -0.46 7.32 -11.55
N ARG A 257 0.61 6.56 -11.41
CA ARG A 257 0.89 5.39 -12.22
C ARG A 257 1.48 4.27 -11.35
N ASN A 258 0.87 3.10 -11.39
CA ASN A 258 1.48 1.93 -10.77
C ASN A 258 2.70 1.46 -11.57
N ILE A 259 3.85 1.36 -10.92
CA ILE A 259 5.10 0.91 -11.51
C ILE A 259 5.62 -0.33 -10.78
N ILE A 260 6.38 -1.14 -11.52
CA ILE A 260 7.15 -2.25 -10.97
C ILE A 260 8.62 -1.83 -10.99
N ALA A 261 9.24 -1.78 -9.81
CA ALA A 261 10.68 -1.63 -9.69
C ALA A 261 11.31 -3.00 -9.39
N THR A 262 12.32 -3.40 -10.17
CA THR A 262 13.02 -4.68 -10.01
C THR A 262 14.47 -4.56 -10.45
N VAL A 263 15.34 -5.40 -9.86
CA VAL A 263 16.78 -5.47 -10.22
C VAL A 263 17.08 -6.57 -11.26
N SER A 264 16.11 -7.43 -11.56
CA SER A 264 16.20 -8.46 -12.60
C SER A 264 15.30 -8.13 -13.77
N VAL A 265 15.84 -8.25 -14.97
CA VAL A 265 15.11 -8.09 -16.24
C VAL A 265 14.36 -9.38 -16.58
#